data_e1d74789876c7ab59b983ff43e6c0c48
#
_entry.id   e1d74789876c7ab59b983ff43e6c0c48
#
_cell.length_a   1.000
_cell.length_b   1.000
_cell.length_c   1.000
_cell.angle_alpha   90.00
_cell.angle_beta   90.00
_cell.angle_gamma   90.00
#
_symmetry.space_group_name_H-M   'P 1'
#
loop_
_entity.id
_entity.type
_entity.pdbx_description
1 polymer ?
#
loop_
_entity_poly.entity_id
_entity_poly.type
_entity_poly.pdbx_seq_one_letter_code
_entity_poly.pdbx_strand_id
1 'polypeptide(L)'
;HYPLRRQRQMCIRDRRLGDVFFYSWDYYQNHLLEIFLPMKKTAEGWKFTGYTGFASHGAAIGIPIAMYFYAKKHLQKPWLFILDRLAIMVALAGFFIRTGNFMNSEIVGKATGTDFGVIFLNNEENFARHPTQLYEAFSYLALFFVMWYLYWKTDKKQKTGFLFGLFFAVLWSLRFFIEFLKEAQVDGREDWVFNSLNTGQVLSIPLVLLGLWLMFRKTKTTEEVA
;
A
#
# COMPACT_ATOMS: atom_id res chain seq x y z
N HIS A 1 -4.34 21.45 16.05
CA HIS A 1 -3.69 21.24 14.73
C HIS A 1 -2.34 20.49 14.77
N TYR A 2 -1.72 20.30 15.93
CA TYR A 2 -0.40 19.64 16.07
C TYR A 2 -0.38 18.12 15.81
N PRO A 3 -1.38 17.30 16.21
CA PRO A 3 -1.35 15.85 16.04
C PRO A 3 -1.41 15.41 14.56
N LEU A 4 -2.23 16.06 13.74
CA LEU A 4 -2.40 15.72 12.32
C LEU A 4 -1.16 16.00 11.47
N ARG A 5 -0.39 17.04 11.81
CA ARG A 5 0.85 17.38 11.12
C ARG A 5 1.95 16.34 11.37
N ARG A 6 2.04 15.80 12.59
CA ARG A 6 2.98 14.71 12.93
C ARG A 6 2.61 13.40 12.25
N GLN A 7 1.33 13.04 12.20
CA GLN A 7 0.87 11.85 11.51
C GLN A 7 1.14 11.90 10.01
N ARG A 8 0.91 13.04 9.38
CA ARG A 8 1.22 13.25 7.95
C ARG A 8 2.71 13.10 7.65
N GLN A 9 3.58 13.62 8.51
CA GLN A 9 5.03 13.50 8.36
C GLN A 9 5.52 12.06 8.59
N MET A 10 4.94 11.30 9.52
CA MET A 10 5.28 9.88 9.71
C MET A 10 4.91 9.04 8.49
N CYS A 11 3.69 9.13 7.97
CA CYS A 11 3.28 8.40 6.77
C CYS A 11 4.15 8.68 5.54
N ILE A 12 4.59 9.93 5.36
CA ILE A 12 5.48 10.30 4.25
C ILE A 12 6.86 9.66 4.43
N ARG A 13 7.42 9.68 5.65
CA ARG A 13 8.73 9.09 5.94
C ARG A 13 8.74 7.57 5.78
N ASP A 14 7.71 6.89 6.26
CA ASP A 14 7.61 5.42 6.16
C ASP A 14 7.56 4.96 4.70
N ARG A 15 6.77 5.63 3.88
CA ARG A 15 6.69 5.34 2.43
C ARG A 15 8.01 5.65 1.73
N ARG A 16 8.68 6.73 2.13
CA ARG A 16 9.99 7.11 1.60
C ARG A 16 11.06 6.08 1.92
N LEU A 17 11.15 5.65 3.17
CA LEU A 17 12.09 4.60 3.57
C LEU A 17 11.82 3.28 2.83
N GLY A 18 10.55 2.92 2.60
CA GLY A 18 10.21 1.77 1.79
C GLY A 18 10.70 1.90 0.34
N ASP A 19 10.60 3.07 -0.28
CA ASP A 19 11.16 3.32 -1.61
C ASP A 19 12.69 3.22 -1.62
N VAL A 20 13.33 3.87 -0.67
CA VAL A 20 14.80 3.87 -0.54
C VAL A 20 15.35 2.44 -0.42
N PHE A 21 14.81 1.63 0.51
CA PHE A 21 15.37 0.31 0.80
C PHE A 21 14.98 -0.76 -0.22
N PHE A 22 13.77 -0.71 -0.78
CA PHE A 22 13.27 -1.78 -1.66
C PHE A 22 13.42 -1.47 -3.15
N TYR A 23 13.48 -0.18 -3.52
CA TYR A 23 13.43 0.21 -4.93
C TYR A 23 14.59 1.08 -5.41
N SER A 24 15.25 1.83 -4.52
CA SER A 24 16.22 2.86 -4.93
C SER A 24 17.52 2.82 -4.13
N TRP A 25 17.85 1.67 -3.51
CA TRP A 25 19.04 1.55 -2.66
C TRP A 25 20.34 1.88 -3.40
N ASP A 26 20.48 1.45 -4.66
CA ASP A 26 21.68 1.70 -5.47
C ASP A 26 22.01 3.18 -5.62
N TYR A 27 20.98 4.03 -5.65
CA TYR A 27 21.15 5.48 -5.66
C TYR A 27 21.43 6.05 -4.26
N TYR A 28 20.60 5.65 -3.26
CA TYR A 28 20.64 6.28 -1.94
C TYR A 28 21.80 5.84 -1.06
N GLN A 29 22.45 4.70 -1.32
CA GLN A 29 23.68 4.31 -0.63
C GLN A 29 24.79 5.36 -0.77
N ASN A 30 24.80 6.10 -1.88
CA ASN A 30 25.77 7.18 -2.14
C ASN A 30 25.22 8.59 -1.81
N HIS A 31 23.93 8.71 -1.45
CA HIS A 31 23.22 9.97 -1.22
C HIS A 31 22.39 9.95 0.08
N LEU A 32 23.01 9.53 1.19
CA LEU A 32 22.32 9.29 2.46
C LEU A 32 21.57 10.52 3.01
N LEU A 33 22.06 11.73 2.78
CA LEU A 33 21.39 12.95 3.24
C LEU A 33 20.06 13.19 2.51
N GLU A 34 19.94 12.78 1.26
CA GLU A 34 18.73 12.92 0.46
C GLU A 34 17.60 11.99 0.91
N ILE A 35 17.88 10.98 1.73
CA ILE A 35 16.87 10.12 2.34
C ILE A 35 15.96 10.92 3.28
N PHE A 36 16.57 11.82 4.06
CA PHE A 36 15.89 12.57 5.11
C PHE A 36 15.49 13.98 4.69
N LEU A 37 16.16 14.53 3.68
CA LEU A 37 15.92 15.88 3.17
C LEU A 37 15.06 15.86 1.90
N PRO A 38 14.07 16.75 1.77
CA PRO A 38 13.27 16.88 0.55
C PRO A 38 14.03 17.66 -0.55
N MET A 39 15.32 17.40 -0.68
CA MET A 39 16.24 18.11 -1.57
C MET A 39 17.12 17.11 -2.29
N LYS A 40 17.44 17.39 -3.56
CA LYS A 40 18.42 16.64 -4.35
C LYS A 40 19.62 17.51 -4.67
N LYS A 41 20.82 16.92 -4.64
CA LYS A 41 22.05 17.59 -5.07
C LYS A 41 22.13 17.53 -6.60
N THR A 42 22.08 18.68 -7.24
CA THR A 42 22.27 18.86 -8.69
C THR A 42 23.63 19.51 -8.97
N ALA A 43 24.03 19.57 -10.24
CA ALA A 43 25.26 20.24 -10.64
C ALA A 43 25.28 21.75 -10.25
N GLU A 44 24.10 22.37 -10.14
CA GLU A 44 23.90 23.78 -9.77
C GLU A 44 23.75 24.00 -8.25
N GLY A 45 23.80 22.92 -7.42
CA GLY A 45 23.61 22.99 -5.97
C GLY A 45 22.40 22.17 -5.47
N TRP A 46 21.94 22.47 -4.26
CA TRP A 46 20.79 21.81 -3.63
C TRP A 46 19.47 22.37 -4.16
N LYS A 47 18.66 21.54 -4.80
CA LYS A 47 17.34 21.91 -5.30
C LYS A 47 16.24 21.24 -4.47
N PHE A 48 15.22 22.00 -4.05
CA PHE A 48 14.05 21.48 -3.38
C PHE A 48 13.17 20.70 -4.38
N THR A 49 13.07 19.39 -4.22
CA THR A 49 12.29 18.51 -5.11
C THR A 49 11.07 17.90 -4.40
N GLY A 50 10.91 18.19 -3.10
CA GLY A 50 9.96 17.48 -2.27
C GLY A 50 10.39 16.02 -2.03
N TYR A 51 9.52 15.25 -1.40
CA TYR A 51 9.70 13.80 -1.28
C TYR A 51 9.07 13.11 -2.51
N THR A 52 9.88 12.46 -3.31
CA THR A 52 9.47 11.63 -4.45
C THR A 52 9.72 10.16 -4.12
N GLY A 53 9.00 9.23 -4.75
CA GLY A 53 9.13 7.80 -4.49
C GLY A 53 8.42 7.38 -3.18
N PHE A 54 7.22 6.83 -3.31
CA PHE A 54 6.42 6.39 -2.17
C PHE A 54 6.01 4.93 -2.34
N ALA A 55 6.74 4.01 -1.69
CA ALA A 55 6.40 2.60 -1.71
C ALA A 55 5.29 2.28 -0.70
N SER A 56 4.22 1.62 -1.17
CA SER A 56 3.12 1.16 -0.30
C SER A 56 3.58 0.12 0.73
N HIS A 57 4.61 -0.65 0.42
CA HIS A 57 5.22 -1.63 1.34
C HIS A 57 5.82 -0.97 2.59
N GLY A 58 6.43 0.21 2.45
CA GLY A 58 6.91 0.98 3.61
C GLY A 58 5.79 1.35 4.57
N ALA A 59 4.63 1.78 4.05
CA ALA A 59 3.46 2.05 4.89
C ALA A 59 2.87 0.78 5.52
N ALA A 60 2.87 -0.34 4.79
CA ALA A 60 2.40 -1.63 5.31
C ALA A 60 3.20 -2.14 6.51
N ILE A 61 4.47 -1.76 6.61
CA ILE A 61 5.36 -2.10 7.74
C ILE A 61 5.32 -0.98 8.79
N GLY A 62 5.47 0.27 8.39
CA GLY A 62 5.61 1.41 9.30
C GLY A 62 4.37 1.69 10.13
N ILE A 63 3.16 1.61 9.53
CA ILE A 63 1.91 1.85 10.26
C ILE A 63 1.68 0.84 11.39
N PRO A 64 1.82 -0.50 11.21
CA PRO A 64 1.73 -1.45 12.30
C PRO A 64 2.73 -1.21 13.42
N ILE A 65 3.98 -0.88 13.09
CA ILE A 65 5.02 -0.56 14.08
C ILE A 65 4.63 0.68 14.88
N ALA A 66 4.21 1.75 14.21
CA ALA A 66 3.76 2.97 14.86
C ALA A 66 2.56 2.72 15.78
N MET A 67 1.58 1.91 15.32
CA MET A 67 0.41 1.56 16.11
C MET A 67 0.75 0.67 17.32
N TYR A 68 1.76 -0.21 17.20
CA TYR A 68 2.26 -0.98 18.34
C TYR A 68 2.80 -0.07 19.45
N PHE A 69 3.66 0.89 19.11
CA PHE A 69 4.20 1.85 20.09
C PHE A 69 3.12 2.77 20.66
N TYR A 70 2.19 3.22 19.82
CA TYR A 70 1.06 4.04 20.26
C TYR A 70 0.15 3.28 21.24
N ALA A 71 -0.21 2.04 20.92
CA ALA A 71 -1.04 1.21 21.78
C ALA A 71 -0.35 0.93 23.13
N LYS A 72 0.94 0.60 23.10
CA LYS A 72 1.72 0.35 24.32
C LYS A 72 1.79 1.58 25.25
N LYS A 73 1.84 2.79 24.67
CA LYS A 73 2.01 4.04 25.44
C LYS A 73 0.69 4.65 25.89
N HIS A 74 -0.38 4.54 25.07
CA HIS A 74 -1.59 5.34 25.23
C HIS A 74 -2.88 4.55 25.31
N LEU A 75 -2.88 3.25 24.92
CA LEU A 75 -4.10 2.44 24.94
C LEU A 75 -3.93 1.21 25.84
N GLN A 76 -4.98 0.91 26.58
CA GLN A 76 -5.10 -0.32 27.37
C GLN A 76 -5.64 -1.51 26.55
N LYS A 77 -5.53 -1.44 25.19
CA LYS A 77 -6.05 -2.47 24.27
C LYS A 77 -4.94 -2.95 23.33
N PRO A 78 -5.04 -4.20 22.84
CA PRO A 78 -4.07 -4.73 21.88
C PRO A 78 -3.97 -3.84 20.62
N TRP A 79 -2.76 -3.61 20.14
CA TRP A 79 -2.51 -2.77 18.96
C TRP A 79 -3.24 -3.25 17.69
N LEU A 80 -3.44 -4.55 17.54
CA LEU A 80 -4.22 -5.13 16.44
C LEU A 80 -5.70 -4.75 16.47
N PHE A 81 -6.24 -4.42 17.65
CA PHE A 81 -7.60 -3.92 17.78
C PHE A 81 -7.81 -2.60 17.02
N ILE A 82 -6.79 -1.75 17.00
CA ILE A 82 -6.83 -0.49 16.24
C ILE A 82 -6.69 -0.79 14.75
N LEU A 83 -5.75 -1.67 14.40
CA LEU A 83 -5.48 -2.02 13.00
C LEU A 83 -6.70 -2.66 12.32
N ASP A 84 -7.47 -3.48 13.03
CA ASP A 84 -8.72 -4.06 12.50
C ASP A 84 -9.71 -2.98 12.05
N ARG A 85 -9.80 -1.88 12.78
CA ARG A 85 -10.71 -0.77 12.47
C ARG A 85 -10.15 0.14 11.40
N LEU A 86 -8.86 0.43 11.46
CA LEU A 86 -8.17 1.22 10.45
C LEU A 86 -8.21 0.54 9.08
N ALA A 87 -8.06 -0.78 9.02
CA ALA A 87 -8.07 -1.55 7.78
C ALA A 87 -9.36 -1.33 6.97
N ILE A 88 -10.51 -1.23 7.63
CA ILE A 88 -11.80 -0.93 6.97
C ILE A 88 -11.72 0.43 6.26
N MET A 89 -11.27 1.46 6.98
CA MET A 89 -11.16 2.82 6.43
C MET A 89 -10.08 2.91 5.35
N VAL A 90 -8.98 2.17 5.49
CA VAL A 90 -7.89 2.12 4.50
C VAL A 90 -8.37 1.46 3.20
N ALA A 91 -9.22 0.44 3.25
CA ALA A 91 -9.82 -0.15 2.06
C ALA A 91 -10.67 0.89 1.29
N LEU A 92 -11.51 1.65 1.99
CA LEU A 92 -12.29 2.73 1.38
C LEU A 92 -11.41 3.86 0.83
N ALA A 93 -10.40 4.28 1.58
CA ALA A 93 -9.42 5.28 1.11
C ALA A 93 -8.68 4.79 -0.14
N GLY A 94 -8.35 3.50 -0.21
CA GLY A 94 -7.74 2.87 -1.38
C GLY A 94 -8.60 3.00 -2.64
N PHE A 95 -9.91 2.81 -2.52
CA PHE A 95 -10.85 3.06 -3.62
C PHE A 95 -10.72 4.49 -4.17
N PHE A 96 -10.78 5.51 -3.31
CA PHE A 96 -10.67 6.90 -3.74
C PHE A 96 -9.31 7.24 -4.34
N ILE A 97 -8.23 6.71 -3.75
CA ILE A 97 -6.87 6.92 -4.28
C ILE A 97 -6.75 6.34 -5.69
N ARG A 98 -7.25 5.12 -5.93
CA ARG A 98 -7.17 4.48 -7.24
C ARG A 98 -8.07 5.14 -8.28
N THR A 99 -9.24 5.61 -7.87
CA THR A 99 -10.11 6.43 -8.72
C THR A 99 -9.41 7.75 -9.10
N GLY A 100 -8.72 8.39 -8.15
CA GLY A 100 -7.90 9.58 -8.42
C GLY A 100 -6.76 9.31 -9.40
N ASN A 101 -6.04 8.19 -9.25
CA ASN A 101 -5.00 7.79 -10.21
C ASN A 101 -5.57 7.57 -11.62
N PHE A 102 -6.78 6.99 -11.72
CA PHE A 102 -7.45 6.84 -13.00
C PHE A 102 -7.77 8.18 -13.65
N MET A 103 -8.33 9.14 -12.91
CA MET A 103 -8.63 10.49 -13.42
C MET A 103 -7.37 11.25 -13.85
N ASN A 104 -6.25 11.01 -13.18
CA ASN A 104 -4.96 11.63 -13.51
C ASN A 104 -4.18 10.87 -14.59
N SER A 105 -4.71 9.77 -15.14
CA SER A 105 -4.00 8.90 -16.10
C SER A 105 -2.66 8.36 -15.56
N GLU A 106 -2.58 8.12 -14.25
CA GLU A 106 -1.39 7.61 -13.57
C GLU A 106 -1.48 6.10 -13.35
N ILE A 107 -0.33 5.40 -13.36
CA ILE A 107 -0.22 3.97 -13.01
C ILE A 107 -1.14 3.12 -13.93
N VAL A 108 -1.05 3.35 -15.21
CA VAL A 108 -1.83 2.67 -16.25
C VAL A 108 -1.42 1.20 -16.41
N GLY A 109 -2.29 0.40 -17.01
CA GLY A 109 -2.00 -0.98 -17.38
C GLY A 109 -1.32 -1.10 -18.74
N LYS A 110 -0.90 -2.31 -19.08
CA LYS A 110 -0.35 -2.67 -20.39
C LYS A 110 -1.38 -2.44 -21.51
N ALA A 111 -0.90 -2.24 -22.73
CA ALA A 111 -1.76 -2.18 -23.90
C ALA A 111 -2.56 -3.49 -24.03
N THR A 112 -3.85 -3.38 -24.36
CA THR A 112 -4.72 -4.57 -24.49
C THR A 112 -4.55 -5.28 -25.84
N GLY A 113 -4.03 -4.57 -26.85
CA GLY A 113 -3.96 -5.09 -28.22
C GLY A 113 -5.32 -5.29 -28.89
N THR A 114 -6.40 -4.82 -28.25
CA THR A 114 -7.79 -4.93 -28.71
C THR A 114 -8.51 -3.60 -28.46
N ASP A 115 -9.76 -3.49 -28.94
CA ASP A 115 -10.62 -2.33 -28.67
C ASP A 115 -11.13 -2.28 -27.22
N PHE A 116 -10.88 -3.33 -26.42
CA PHE A 116 -11.23 -3.36 -25.00
C PHE A 116 -10.22 -2.55 -24.19
N GLY A 117 -10.70 -1.62 -23.38
CA GLY A 117 -9.86 -0.83 -22.48
C GLY A 117 -10.20 0.66 -22.49
N VAL A 118 -9.26 1.45 -22.02
CA VAL A 118 -9.39 2.92 -21.95
C VAL A 118 -8.20 3.57 -22.66
N ILE A 119 -8.47 4.57 -23.47
CA ILE A 119 -7.45 5.41 -24.10
C ILE A 119 -7.16 6.58 -23.15
N PHE A 120 -5.93 6.70 -22.70
CA PHE A 120 -5.50 7.75 -21.77
C PHE A 120 -4.98 8.96 -22.57
N LEU A 121 -5.87 9.84 -22.98
CA LEU A 121 -5.54 11.01 -23.81
C LEU A 121 -4.55 11.96 -23.13
N ASN A 122 -4.55 12.03 -21.79
CA ASN A 122 -3.58 12.84 -21.05
C ASN A 122 -2.12 12.36 -21.20
N ASN A 123 -1.94 11.10 -21.61
CA ASN A 123 -0.62 10.52 -21.87
C ASN A 123 -0.24 10.61 -23.36
N GLU A 124 -1.04 11.33 -24.18
CA GLU A 124 -0.86 11.47 -25.64
C GLU A 124 -0.92 10.13 -26.39
N GLU A 125 -1.65 9.14 -25.83
CA GLU A 125 -1.77 7.80 -26.38
C GLU A 125 -3.04 7.67 -27.23
N ASN A 126 -2.98 6.82 -28.25
CA ASN A 126 -4.09 6.54 -29.17
C ASN A 126 -4.50 5.06 -29.22
N PHE A 127 -4.04 4.27 -28.24
CA PHE A 127 -4.35 2.86 -28.12
C PHE A 127 -4.97 2.54 -26.74
N ALA A 128 -5.73 1.42 -26.69
CA ALA A 128 -6.42 1.02 -25.46
C ALA A 128 -5.49 0.30 -24.48
N ARG A 129 -5.59 0.66 -23.20
CA ARG A 129 -4.88 0.04 -22.08
C ARG A 129 -5.83 -0.58 -21.08
N HIS A 130 -5.34 -1.56 -20.31
CA HIS A 130 -6.07 -2.07 -19.16
C HIS A 130 -6.22 -0.96 -18.09
N PRO A 131 -7.45 -0.60 -17.69
CA PRO A 131 -7.68 0.36 -16.60
C PRO A 131 -7.44 -0.31 -15.24
N THR A 132 -6.18 -0.68 -14.96
CA THR A 132 -5.79 -1.41 -13.76
C THR A 132 -6.12 -0.67 -12.47
N GLN A 133 -6.15 0.66 -12.53
CA GLN A 133 -6.59 1.52 -11.43
C GLN A 133 -8.05 1.23 -11.05
N LEU A 134 -8.93 1.06 -12.04
CA LEU A 134 -10.35 0.72 -11.78
C LEU A 134 -10.50 -0.71 -11.25
N TYR A 135 -9.69 -1.66 -11.74
CA TYR A 135 -9.70 -3.02 -11.20
C TYR A 135 -9.35 -3.02 -9.72
N GLU A 136 -8.30 -2.29 -9.34
CA GLU A 136 -7.91 -2.12 -7.92
C GLU A 136 -9.00 -1.36 -7.14
N ALA A 137 -9.54 -0.27 -7.69
CA ALA A 137 -10.55 0.55 -7.03
C ALA A 137 -11.79 -0.28 -6.65
N PHE A 138 -12.40 -0.95 -7.61
CA PHE A 138 -13.60 -1.75 -7.36
C PHE A 138 -13.32 -2.95 -6.44
N SER A 139 -12.15 -3.55 -6.53
CA SER A 139 -11.74 -4.62 -5.62
C SER A 139 -11.61 -4.12 -4.18
N TYR A 140 -11.05 -2.92 -3.97
CA TYR A 140 -10.95 -2.31 -2.64
C TYR A 140 -12.31 -1.88 -2.09
N LEU A 141 -13.20 -1.40 -2.96
CA LEU A 141 -14.58 -1.09 -2.57
C LEU A 141 -15.36 -2.35 -2.14
N ALA A 142 -15.22 -3.44 -2.90
CA ALA A 142 -15.82 -4.73 -2.54
C ALA A 142 -15.25 -5.24 -1.19
N LEU A 143 -13.93 -5.16 -1.01
CA LEU A 143 -13.27 -5.52 0.25
C LEU A 143 -13.79 -4.68 1.41
N PHE A 144 -13.96 -3.36 1.22
CA PHE A 144 -14.57 -2.49 2.23
C PHE A 144 -15.95 -2.98 2.66
N PHE A 145 -16.84 -3.28 1.72
CA PHE A 145 -18.18 -3.76 2.07
C PHE A 145 -18.17 -5.12 2.76
N VAL A 146 -17.30 -6.04 2.33
CA VAL A 146 -17.12 -7.33 3.01
C VAL A 146 -16.66 -7.13 4.46
N MET A 147 -15.62 -6.29 4.67
CA MET A 147 -15.11 -6.00 6.01
C MET A 147 -16.14 -5.27 6.88
N TRP A 148 -16.88 -4.33 6.30
CA TRP A 148 -17.99 -3.63 6.95
C TRP A 148 -19.08 -4.60 7.41
N TYR A 149 -19.50 -5.51 6.53
CA TYR A 149 -20.46 -6.55 6.86
C TYR A 149 -19.96 -7.47 8.00
N LEU A 150 -18.74 -7.96 7.89
CA LEU A 150 -18.12 -8.82 8.91
C LEU A 150 -18.00 -8.11 10.27
N TYR A 151 -17.70 -6.84 10.27
CA TYR A 151 -17.57 -6.04 11.49
C TYR A 151 -18.92 -5.87 12.21
N TRP A 152 -20.01 -5.58 11.46
CA TRP A 152 -21.31 -5.25 12.05
C TRP A 152 -22.24 -6.46 12.22
N LYS A 153 -22.16 -7.44 11.35
CA LYS A 153 -23.10 -8.57 11.29
C LYS A 153 -22.54 -9.88 11.81
N THR A 154 -21.26 -9.94 12.21
CA THR A 154 -20.64 -11.16 12.72
C THR A 154 -19.78 -10.87 13.96
N ASP A 155 -19.42 -11.93 14.68
CA ASP A 155 -18.54 -11.84 15.87
C ASP A 155 -17.06 -11.74 15.50
N LYS A 156 -16.72 -11.56 14.22
CA LYS A 156 -15.33 -11.45 13.76
C LYS A 156 -14.61 -10.22 14.31
N LYS A 157 -15.34 -9.16 14.68
CA LYS A 157 -14.82 -7.97 15.37
C LYS A 157 -14.20 -8.27 16.74
N GLN A 158 -14.61 -9.37 17.39
CA GLN A 158 -14.08 -9.82 18.68
C GLN A 158 -12.72 -10.53 18.52
N LYS A 159 -12.49 -11.15 17.36
CA LYS A 159 -11.24 -11.82 17.03
C LYS A 159 -10.18 -10.81 16.58
N THR A 160 -9.41 -10.32 17.53
CA THR A 160 -8.39 -9.28 17.31
C THR A 160 -7.34 -9.69 16.26
N GLY A 161 -7.19 -8.88 15.22
CA GLY A 161 -6.29 -9.10 14.09
C GLY A 161 -6.92 -9.84 12.91
N PHE A 162 -8.19 -10.26 13.01
CA PHE A 162 -8.85 -10.97 11.92
C PHE A 162 -9.13 -10.06 10.72
N LEU A 163 -9.71 -8.88 10.94
CA LEU A 163 -10.05 -7.95 9.86
C LEU A 163 -8.80 -7.37 9.21
N PHE A 164 -7.78 -7.06 9.99
CA PHE A 164 -6.49 -6.62 9.47
C PHE A 164 -5.81 -7.73 8.66
N GLY A 165 -5.87 -8.97 9.14
CA GLY A 165 -5.39 -10.14 8.40
C GLY A 165 -6.11 -10.35 7.08
N LEU A 166 -7.45 -10.25 7.07
CA LEU A 166 -8.27 -10.31 5.85
C LEU A 166 -7.89 -9.21 4.86
N PHE A 167 -7.76 -7.97 5.36
CA PHE A 167 -7.32 -6.84 4.55
C PHE A 167 -5.96 -7.11 3.90
N PHE A 168 -4.97 -7.59 4.67
CA PHE A 168 -3.65 -7.89 4.14
C PHE A 168 -3.68 -9.02 3.12
N ALA A 169 -4.33 -10.14 3.45
CA ALA A 169 -4.42 -11.28 2.55
C ALA A 169 -5.06 -10.90 1.21
N VAL A 170 -6.19 -10.21 1.22
CA VAL A 170 -6.90 -9.85 0.00
C VAL A 170 -6.19 -8.76 -0.77
N LEU A 171 -5.79 -7.66 -0.12
CA LEU A 171 -5.16 -6.51 -0.78
C LEU A 171 -3.86 -6.91 -1.47
N TRP A 172 -2.98 -7.66 -0.78
CA TRP A 172 -1.70 -8.06 -1.35
C TRP A 172 -1.83 -9.16 -2.40
N SER A 173 -2.84 -10.05 -2.29
CA SER A 173 -3.17 -10.99 -3.36
C SER A 173 -3.67 -10.26 -4.61
N LEU A 174 -4.59 -9.32 -4.47
CA LEU A 174 -5.06 -8.50 -5.59
C LEU A 174 -3.90 -7.75 -6.25
N ARG A 175 -3.03 -7.15 -5.43
CA ARG A 175 -1.85 -6.44 -5.93
C ARG A 175 -0.92 -7.40 -6.71
N PHE A 176 -0.67 -8.60 -6.20
CA PHE A 176 0.16 -9.60 -6.86
C PHE A 176 -0.38 -9.94 -8.27
N PHE A 177 -1.69 -10.19 -8.39
CA PHE A 177 -2.30 -10.54 -9.68
C PHE A 177 -2.44 -9.35 -10.63
N ILE A 178 -2.84 -8.18 -10.14
CA ILE A 178 -3.02 -6.99 -10.99
C ILE A 178 -1.67 -6.50 -11.52
N GLU A 179 -0.58 -6.73 -10.81
CA GLU A 179 0.76 -6.33 -11.24
C GLU A 179 1.17 -6.96 -12.59
N PHE A 180 0.65 -8.14 -12.96
CA PHE A 180 0.86 -8.73 -14.29
C PHE A 180 0.27 -7.88 -15.43
N LEU A 181 -0.79 -7.14 -15.13
CA LEU A 181 -1.50 -6.27 -16.08
C LEU A 181 -0.97 -4.83 -16.09
N LYS A 182 -0.11 -4.46 -15.13
CA LYS A 182 0.48 -3.13 -15.06
C LYS A 182 1.64 -2.97 -16.00
N GLU A 183 1.81 -1.76 -16.48
CA GLU A 183 3.04 -1.34 -17.15
C GLU A 183 4.12 -1.02 -16.11
N ALA A 184 5.37 -1.31 -16.45
CA ALA A 184 6.51 -0.94 -15.62
C ALA A 184 6.56 0.56 -15.39
N GLN A 185 6.67 0.97 -14.14
CA GLN A 185 6.83 2.38 -13.80
C GLN A 185 8.29 2.84 -13.90
N VAL A 186 9.23 1.93 -14.01
CA VAL A 186 10.65 2.20 -14.12
C VAL A 186 11.27 1.15 -15.05
N ASP A 187 11.81 1.61 -16.18
CA ASP A 187 12.51 0.77 -17.13
C ASP A 187 13.67 0.00 -16.48
N GLY A 188 13.80 -1.29 -16.81
CA GLY A 188 14.88 -2.15 -16.36
C GLY A 188 14.78 -2.74 -14.96
N ARG A 189 13.67 -2.55 -14.23
CA ARG A 189 13.45 -3.14 -12.89
C ARG A 189 12.47 -4.30 -12.83
N GLU A 190 11.98 -4.78 -13.96
CA GLU A 190 10.90 -5.77 -14.00
C GLU A 190 11.34 -7.19 -13.67
N ASP A 191 12.59 -7.57 -13.93
CA ASP A 191 12.99 -8.99 -14.02
C ASP A 191 14.06 -9.37 -13.00
N TRP A 192 13.81 -9.11 -11.72
CA TRP A 192 14.88 -9.35 -10.74
C TRP A 192 14.83 -10.68 -9.99
N VAL A 193 13.68 -11.33 -9.90
CA VAL A 193 13.60 -12.67 -9.29
C VAL A 193 13.08 -13.67 -10.30
N PHE A 194 13.93 -14.61 -10.70
CA PHE A 194 13.62 -15.68 -11.64
C PHE A 194 13.13 -15.23 -13.04
N ASN A 195 13.49 -14.02 -13.50
CA ASN A 195 13.04 -13.44 -14.77
C ASN A 195 11.51 -13.46 -14.99
N SER A 196 10.70 -13.52 -13.92
CA SER A 196 9.24 -13.63 -14.06
C SER A 196 8.41 -12.85 -13.04
N LEU A 197 8.99 -12.43 -11.91
CA LEU A 197 8.28 -11.68 -10.87
C LEU A 197 9.00 -10.37 -10.57
N ASN A 198 8.24 -9.29 -10.52
CA ASN A 198 8.77 -8.00 -10.14
C ASN A 198 8.88 -7.84 -8.60
N THR A 199 9.62 -6.83 -8.15
CA THR A 199 9.83 -6.54 -6.73
C THR A 199 8.52 -6.41 -5.95
N GLY A 200 7.48 -5.79 -6.55
CA GLY A 200 6.17 -5.61 -5.93
C GLY A 200 5.46 -6.93 -5.67
N GLN A 201 5.59 -7.89 -6.57
CA GLN A 201 5.01 -9.23 -6.43
C GLN A 201 5.73 -10.04 -5.35
N VAL A 202 7.05 -10.04 -5.37
CA VAL A 202 7.87 -10.75 -4.37
C VAL A 202 7.59 -10.24 -2.95
N LEU A 203 7.52 -8.92 -2.77
CA LEU A 203 7.21 -8.31 -1.48
C LEU A 203 5.74 -8.53 -1.03
N SER A 204 4.84 -8.83 -1.96
CA SER A 204 3.44 -9.13 -1.63
C SER A 204 3.27 -10.51 -0.98
N ILE A 205 4.08 -11.50 -1.35
CA ILE A 205 3.96 -12.88 -0.84
C ILE A 205 4.04 -12.97 0.69
N PRO A 206 5.08 -12.44 1.36
CA PRO A 206 5.16 -12.50 2.82
C PRO A 206 4.02 -11.75 3.51
N LEU A 207 3.47 -10.70 2.90
CA LEU A 207 2.35 -9.95 3.45
C LEU A 207 1.02 -10.72 3.33
N VAL A 208 0.82 -11.48 2.25
CA VAL A 208 -0.31 -12.42 2.13
C VAL A 208 -0.22 -13.50 3.21
N LEU A 209 0.96 -14.12 3.37
CA LEU A 209 1.16 -15.16 4.38
C LEU A 209 0.93 -14.65 5.80
N LEU A 210 1.41 -13.43 6.10
CA LEU A 210 1.14 -12.77 7.37
C LEU A 210 -0.37 -12.52 7.57
N GLY A 211 -1.07 -12.07 6.51
CA GLY A 211 -2.52 -11.87 6.55
C GLY A 211 -3.27 -13.15 6.88
N LEU A 212 -2.96 -14.23 6.18
CA LEU A 212 -3.55 -15.55 6.44
C LEU A 212 -3.25 -16.04 7.86
N TRP A 213 -2.00 -15.91 8.31
CA TRP A 213 -1.64 -16.30 9.66
C TRP A 213 -2.45 -15.52 10.71
N LEU A 214 -2.63 -14.21 10.54
CA LEU A 214 -3.44 -13.39 11.44
C LEU A 214 -4.92 -13.82 11.47
N MET A 215 -5.47 -14.25 10.34
CA MET A 215 -6.85 -14.73 10.25
C MET A 215 -7.07 -16.05 10.99
N PHE A 216 -6.11 -16.98 10.87
CA PHE A 216 -6.27 -18.35 11.37
C PHE A 216 -5.63 -18.62 12.73
N ARG A 217 -4.80 -17.71 13.26
CA ARG A 217 -4.20 -17.88 14.59
C ARG A 217 -5.27 -17.96 15.68
N LYS A 218 -5.00 -18.72 16.73
CA LYS A 218 -5.82 -18.76 17.95
C LYS A 218 -5.58 -17.42 18.69
N THR A 219 -6.62 -16.64 18.89
CA THR A 219 -6.59 -15.39 19.67
C THR A 219 -7.60 -15.47 20.80
N LYS A 220 -7.25 -14.93 21.97
CA LYS A 220 -8.22 -14.69 23.04
C LYS A 220 -9.22 -13.64 22.57
N THR A 221 -10.47 -13.84 22.88
CA THR A 221 -11.55 -12.88 22.57
C THR A 221 -11.33 -11.59 23.38
N THR A 222 -11.72 -10.45 22.83
CA THR A 222 -11.53 -9.14 23.49
C THR A 222 -12.25 -9.05 24.85
N GLU A 223 -13.26 -9.87 25.08
CA GLU A 223 -13.99 -9.97 26.36
C GLU A 223 -13.19 -10.67 27.48
N GLU A 224 -12.18 -11.49 27.13
CA GLU A 224 -11.30 -12.13 28.13
C GLU A 224 -10.12 -11.22 28.57
N VAL A 225 -9.97 -10.06 27.95
CA VAL A 225 -8.84 -9.11 28.18
C VAL A 225 -9.34 -7.80 28.80
N ALA A 226 -10.65 -7.64 29.01
CA ALA A 226 -11.27 -6.54 29.72
C ALA A 226 -11.51 -6.89 31.18
#